data_904f6479d959ae312f782d435c965da6
#
_entry.id   904f6479d959ae312f782d435c965da6
#
_cell.length_a   1.000
_cell.length_b   1.000
_cell.length_c   1.000
_cell.angle_alpha   90.00
_cell.angle_beta   90.00
_cell.angle_gamma   90.00
#
_symmetry.space_group_name_H-M   'P 1'
#
loop_
_entity.id
_entity.type
_entity.pdbx_description
1 polymer ?
#
loop_
_entity_poly.entity_id
_entity_poly.type
_entity_poly.pdbx_seq_one_letter_code
_entity_poly.pdbx_strand_id
1 'polypeptide(L)'
;MNASMNLLSRRQMLHTASCGFGYLAMSGIAGASLDARPPRVRARARRVIFLNMAGGPAQMDTFDFKPQVGKKPHGGSVAEFKQRGQSGLWVSELLPNIARHADKLCVLKGMTADTSIHAQSMLQLHTGDRLRPCPSMGAWVAYGLGTENMNLPGFISFNTAKPAEYSAAQLPSVFGGTPIGVNGEDMSKATI
;
A
#
# COMPACT_ATOMS: atom_id res chain seq x y z
N MET A 1 -4.99 52.31 -13.83
CA MET A 1 -5.29 50.91 -13.52
C MET A 1 -4.02 50.11 -13.75
N ASN A 2 -3.21 49.89 -12.70
CA ASN A 2 -1.96 49.10 -12.78
C ASN A 2 -2.29 47.67 -12.38
N ALA A 3 -2.36 46.78 -13.36
CA ALA A 3 -2.39 45.36 -13.10
C ALA A 3 -1.00 44.90 -12.67
N SER A 4 -0.79 44.71 -11.37
CA SER A 4 0.41 44.06 -10.85
C SER A 4 0.39 42.62 -11.31
N MET A 5 1.23 42.30 -12.30
CA MET A 5 1.52 40.87 -12.64
C MET A 5 2.19 40.27 -11.42
N ASN A 6 1.44 39.43 -10.70
CA ASN A 6 2.00 38.56 -9.66
C ASN A 6 2.96 37.56 -10.31
N LEU A 7 4.24 37.90 -10.34
CA LEU A 7 5.29 36.98 -10.76
C LEU A 7 5.38 35.84 -9.75
N LEU A 8 5.10 34.61 -10.20
CA LEU A 8 5.29 33.42 -9.40
C LEU A 8 6.73 33.40 -8.86
N SER A 9 6.89 33.18 -7.58
CA SER A 9 8.21 32.99 -6.99
C SER A 9 8.89 31.75 -7.59
N ARG A 10 10.25 31.76 -7.64
CA ARG A 10 11.02 30.57 -8.12
C ARG A 10 10.62 29.27 -7.40
N ARG A 11 10.27 29.37 -6.14
CA ARG A 11 9.79 28.26 -5.34
C ARG A 11 8.42 27.75 -5.81
N GLN A 12 7.50 28.66 -6.12
CA GLN A 12 6.18 28.32 -6.69
C GLN A 12 6.31 27.71 -8.09
N MET A 13 7.21 28.24 -8.91
CA MET A 13 7.50 27.70 -10.24
C MET A 13 8.10 26.28 -10.17
N LEU A 14 9.01 26.03 -9.23
CA LEU A 14 9.56 24.69 -9.00
C LEU A 14 8.50 23.72 -8.44
N HIS A 15 7.63 24.16 -7.56
CA HIS A 15 6.52 23.34 -7.07
C HIS A 15 5.52 22.99 -8.18
N THR A 16 5.20 23.91 -9.06
CA THR A 16 4.28 23.65 -10.18
C THR A 16 4.92 22.81 -11.30
N ALA A 17 6.21 22.96 -11.55
CA ALA A 17 6.93 22.21 -12.58
C ALA A 17 7.34 20.80 -12.15
N SER A 18 7.68 20.59 -10.87
CA SER A 18 8.16 19.29 -10.36
C SER A 18 7.06 18.33 -9.93
N CYS A 19 5.85 18.81 -9.73
CA CYS A 19 4.78 18.03 -9.12
C CYS A 19 3.65 17.61 -10.08
N GLY A 20 3.79 17.81 -11.37
CA GLY A 20 2.91 17.30 -12.43
C GLY A 20 1.52 16.81 -11.97
N PHE A 21 1.14 15.63 -12.41
CA PHE A 21 -0.14 15.01 -12.10
C PHE A 21 -0.34 14.68 -10.61
N GLY A 22 0.75 14.39 -9.88
CA GLY A 22 0.71 14.11 -8.44
C GLY A 22 0.32 15.33 -7.60
N TYR A 23 0.77 16.52 -7.99
CA TYR A 23 0.34 17.77 -7.32
C TYR A 23 -1.13 18.10 -7.63
N LEU A 24 -1.58 17.88 -8.87
CA LEU A 24 -2.98 18.04 -9.25
C LEU A 24 -3.88 17.06 -8.49
N ALA A 25 -3.44 15.83 -8.32
CA ALA A 25 -4.17 14.83 -7.54
C ALA A 25 -4.19 15.19 -6.05
N MET A 26 -3.05 15.59 -5.48
CA MET A 26 -2.95 16.04 -4.09
C MET A 26 -3.68 17.37 -3.87
N SER A 27 -3.59 18.32 -4.79
CA SER A 27 -4.35 19.59 -4.69
C SER A 27 -5.85 19.34 -4.91
N GLY A 28 -6.23 18.37 -5.73
CA GLY A 28 -7.61 17.90 -5.85
C GLY A 28 -8.11 17.26 -4.56
N ILE A 29 -7.29 16.44 -3.91
CA ILE A 29 -7.58 15.85 -2.59
C ILE A 29 -7.57 16.93 -1.51
N ALA A 30 -6.59 17.82 -1.50
CA ALA A 30 -6.49 18.92 -0.53
C ALA A 30 -7.55 20.01 -0.80
N GLY A 31 -7.85 20.32 -2.06
CA GLY A 31 -8.92 21.25 -2.45
C GLY A 31 -10.31 20.68 -2.18
N ALA A 32 -10.50 19.37 -2.38
CA ALA A 32 -11.69 18.67 -1.94
C ALA A 32 -11.84 18.65 -0.40
N SER A 33 -10.75 18.85 0.34
CA SER A 33 -10.80 19.00 1.80
C SER A 33 -11.13 20.44 2.26
N LEU A 34 -11.02 21.45 1.38
CA LEU A 34 -11.43 22.83 1.69
C LEU A 34 -12.95 23.04 1.52
N ASP A 35 -13.60 22.23 0.69
CA ASP A 35 -15.06 22.11 0.59
C ASP A 35 -15.56 20.80 1.25
N ALA A 36 -14.75 20.23 2.11
CA ALA A 36 -14.92 18.87 2.58
C ALA A 36 -16.19 18.72 3.39
N ARG A 37 -17.14 18.03 2.82
CA ARG A 37 -18.02 17.19 3.65
C ARG A 37 -17.12 16.42 4.61
N PRO A 38 -17.40 16.49 5.92
CA PRO A 38 -16.60 15.74 6.90
C PRO A 38 -16.51 14.29 6.42
N PRO A 39 -15.33 13.67 6.45
CA PRO A 39 -15.16 12.31 5.98
C PRO A 39 -16.21 11.44 6.68
N ARG A 40 -16.95 10.64 5.90
CA ARG A 40 -18.02 9.78 6.44
C ARG A 40 -17.53 8.86 7.54
N VAL A 41 -16.26 8.62 7.59
CA VAL A 41 -15.58 7.82 8.61
C VAL A 41 -14.43 8.64 9.18
N ARG A 42 -14.45 8.86 10.50
CA ARG A 42 -13.36 9.54 11.21
C ARG A 42 -12.09 8.69 11.12
N ALA A 43 -11.00 9.25 10.63
CA ALA A 43 -9.69 8.58 10.62
C ALA A 43 -9.28 8.26 12.07
N ARG A 44 -8.96 6.99 12.33
CA ARG A 44 -8.52 6.48 13.64
C ARG A 44 -7.13 5.86 13.60
N ALA A 45 -6.71 5.39 12.42
CA ALA A 45 -5.42 4.75 12.25
C ALA A 45 -4.30 5.79 12.30
N ARG A 46 -3.34 5.56 13.18
CA ARG A 46 -2.10 6.36 13.30
C ARG A 46 -0.89 5.63 12.74
N ARG A 47 -0.99 4.32 12.58
CA ARG A 47 0.08 3.46 12.08
C ARG A 47 -0.48 2.52 11.03
N VAL A 48 0.28 2.31 9.98
CA VAL A 48 -0.05 1.38 8.90
C VAL A 48 1.02 0.30 8.88
N ILE A 49 0.61 -0.95 8.94
CA ILE A 49 1.49 -2.11 8.77
C ILE A 49 1.02 -2.83 7.52
N PHE A 50 1.88 -2.89 6.51
CA PHE A 50 1.63 -3.60 5.27
C PHE A 50 2.35 -4.94 5.28
N LEU A 51 1.61 -6.03 5.45
CA LEU A 51 2.13 -7.39 5.45
C LEU A 51 1.99 -7.97 4.05
N ASN A 52 3.10 -8.12 3.36
CA ASN A 52 3.14 -8.70 2.04
C ASN A 52 3.61 -10.15 2.08
N MET A 53 2.81 -11.05 1.54
CA MET A 53 3.18 -12.46 1.36
C MET A 53 3.87 -12.61 0.01
N ALA A 54 5.18 -12.77 0.01
CA ALA A 54 5.96 -13.06 -1.20
C ALA A 54 5.61 -14.45 -1.74
N GLY A 55 5.84 -14.67 -3.04
CA GLY A 55 5.65 -15.97 -3.69
C GLY A 55 4.25 -16.21 -4.25
N GLY A 56 3.32 -15.26 -4.11
CA GLY A 56 2.00 -15.34 -4.73
C GLY A 56 1.14 -16.50 -4.20
N PRO A 57 0.81 -16.54 -2.89
CA PRO A 57 -0.07 -17.55 -2.34
C PRO A 57 -1.42 -17.54 -3.07
N ALA A 58 -1.95 -18.72 -3.37
CA ALA A 58 -3.20 -18.83 -4.11
C ALA A 58 -4.35 -18.27 -3.27
N GLN A 59 -5.05 -17.29 -3.83
CA GLN A 59 -6.22 -16.68 -3.17
C GLN A 59 -7.28 -17.70 -2.78
N MET A 60 -7.43 -18.75 -3.59
CA MET A 60 -8.39 -19.82 -3.38
C MET A 60 -8.03 -20.73 -2.21
N ASP A 61 -6.78 -20.72 -1.77
CA ASP A 61 -6.31 -21.46 -0.61
C ASP A 61 -6.35 -20.63 0.67
N THR A 62 -6.65 -19.33 0.59
CA THR A 62 -6.57 -18.40 1.72
C THR A 62 -7.91 -17.81 2.12
N PHE A 63 -8.46 -16.87 1.33
CA PHE A 63 -9.67 -16.11 1.68
C PHE A 63 -10.80 -16.21 0.67
N ASP A 64 -10.55 -16.76 -0.52
CA ASP A 64 -11.52 -16.78 -1.59
C ASP A 64 -12.12 -18.17 -1.78
N PHE A 65 -12.98 -18.54 -0.86
CA PHE A 65 -13.70 -19.83 -0.93
C PHE A 65 -14.57 -19.90 -2.19
N LYS A 66 -14.26 -20.87 -3.06
CA LYS A 66 -15.00 -21.16 -4.30
C LYS A 66 -15.30 -22.64 -4.40
N PRO A 67 -16.43 -23.11 -3.89
CA PRO A 67 -16.78 -24.53 -3.91
C PRO A 67 -16.98 -25.04 -5.33
N GLN A 68 -17.40 -24.16 -6.24
CA GLN A 68 -17.60 -24.48 -7.66
C GLN A 68 -17.29 -23.25 -8.53
N VAL A 69 -16.67 -23.49 -9.68
CA VAL A 69 -16.49 -22.47 -10.73
C VAL A 69 -17.20 -22.97 -11.99
N GLY A 70 -18.34 -22.37 -12.30
CA GLY A 70 -19.18 -22.79 -13.44
C GLY A 70 -19.76 -24.20 -13.25
N LYS A 71 -19.87 -24.97 -14.35
CA LYS A 71 -20.37 -26.35 -14.34
C LYS A 71 -19.31 -27.38 -13.92
N LYS A 72 -18.06 -27.00 -13.78
CA LYS A 72 -16.97 -27.89 -13.35
C LYS A 72 -16.65 -27.63 -11.90
N PRO A 73 -16.46 -28.66 -11.08
CA PRO A 73 -15.91 -28.45 -9.77
C PRO A 73 -14.58 -27.73 -9.93
N HIS A 74 -14.40 -26.68 -9.16
CA HIS A 74 -13.08 -26.09 -9.00
C HIS A 74 -12.16 -27.19 -8.48
N GLY A 75 -10.90 -27.26 -8.95
CA GLY A 75 -9.93 -28.26 -8.51
C GLY A 75 -9.70 -28.31 -6.99
N GLY A 76 -10.42 -27.48 -6.27
CA GLY A 76 -10.44 -27.39 -4.82
C GLY A 76 -9.25 -26.64 -4.25
N SER A 77 -9.43 -26.15 -3.03
CA SER A 77 -8.31 -25.77 -2.19
C SER A 77 -7.67 -27.02 -1.60
N VAL A 78 -6.37 -26.96 -1.34
CA VAL A 78 -5.65 -27.98 -0.57
C VAL A 78 -6.09 -28.04 0.89
N ALA A 79 -6.83 -27.02 1.35
CA ALA A 79 -7.26 -26.84 2.73
C ALA A 79 -8.78 -26.70 2.85
N GLU A 80 -9.32 -27.06 4.00
CA GLU A 80 -10.71 -26.82 4.33
C GLU A 80 -10.98 -25.35 4.64
N PHE A 81 -12.20 -24.92 4.33
CA PHE A 81 -12.70 -23.60 4.70
C PHE A 81 -13.80 -23.73 5.74
N LYS A 82 -13.80 -22.81 6.70
CA LYS A 82 -14.85 -22.71 7.72
C LYS A 82 -15.30 -21.25 7.85
N GLN A 83 -16.58 -21.07 8.10
CA GLN A 83 -17.10 -19.75 8.48
C GLN A 83 -16.60 -19.37 9.86
N ARG A 84 -16.13 -18.13 10.00
CA ARG A 84 -15.54 -17.60 11.23
C ARG A 84 -16.15 -16.28 11.60
N GLY A 85 -16.14 -16.00 12.90
CA GLY A 85 -16.71 -14.79 13.49
C GLY A 85 -18.23 -14.69 13.33
N GLN A 86 -18.78 -13.58 13.75
CA GLN A 86 -20.20 -13.26 13.59
C GLN A 86 -20.53 -12.88 12.14
N SER A 87 -19.53 -12.35 11.42
CA SER A 87 -19.64 -11.99 10.00
C SER A 87 -19.81 -13.20 9.08
N GLY A 88 -19.49 -14.41 9.55
CA GLY A 88 -19.54 -15.63 8.74
C GLY A 88 -18.51 -15.64 7.62
N LEU A 89 -17.39 -14.93 7.76
CA LEU A 89 -16.32 -14.89 6.76
C LEU A 89 -15.71 -16.27 6.57
N TRP A 90 -15.65 -16.74 5.32
CA TRP A 90 -14.96 -17.96 4.96
C TRP A 90 -13.45 -17.75 5.02
N VAL A 91 -12.78 -18.51 5.89
CA VAL A 91 -11.32 -18.47 6.05
C VAL A 91 -10.78 -19.88 6.01
N SER A 92 -9.70 -20.08 5.29
CA SER A 92 -8.98 -21.34 5.20
C SER A 92 -8.37 -21.74 6.55
N GLU A 93 -8.31 -23.03 6.80
CA GLU A 93 -7.63 -23.57 7.99
C GLU A 93 -6.11 -23.34 7.98
N LEU A 94 -5.52 -22.99 6.84
CA LEU A 94 -4.11 -22.56 6.74
C LEU A 94 -3.82 -21.27 7.51
N LEU A 95 -4.85 -20.49 7.84
CA LEU A 95 -4.73 -19.20 8.49
C LEU A 95 -5.43 -19.16 9.87
N PRO A 96 -5.09 -20.07 10.80
CA PRO A 96 -5.85 -20.25 12.04
C PRO A 96 -5.79 -19.01 12.95
N ASN A 97 -4.67 -18.30 12.98
CA ASN A 97 -4.52 -17.10 13.80
C ASN A 97 -5.28 -15.90 13.22
N ILE A 98 -5.28 -15.75 11.92
CA ILE A 98 -6.06 -14.70 11.24
C ILE A 98 -7.56 -14.96 11.40
N ALA A 99 -7.96 -16.22 11.31
CA ALA A 99 -9.36 -16.64 11.47
C ALA A 99 -9.99 -16.21 12.82
N ARG A 100 -9.19 -16.05 13.87
CA ARG A 100 -9.63 -15.52 15.18
C ARG A 100 -10.05 -14.05 15.12
N HIS A 101 -9.64 -13.33 14.09
CA HIS A 101 -9.92 -11.91 13.88
C HIS A 101 -10.89 -11.68 12.72
N ALA A 102 -11.65 -12.69 12.30
CA ALA A 102 -12.52 -12.64 11.12
C ALA A 102 -13.45 -11.41 11.11
N ASP A 103 -14.02 -11.05 12.25
CA ASP A 103 -14.92 -9.89 12.37
C ASP A 103 -14.22 -8.52 12.25
N LYS A 104 -12.89 -8.50 12.23
CA LYS A 104 -12.07 -7.29 12.04
C LYS A 104 -11.49 -7.21 10.64
N LEU A 105 -11.76 -8.19 9.78
CA LEU A 105 -11.21 -8.26 8.43
C LEU A 105 -12.18 -7.66 7.42
N CYS A 106 -11.62 -6.93 6.45
CA CYS A 106 -12.28 -6.53 5.23
C CYS A 106 -11.53 -7.20 4.06
N VAL A 107 -12.16 -8.19 3.41
CA VAL A 107 -11.53 -8.94 2.32
C VAL A 107 -12.00 -8.41 0.98
N LEU A 108 -11.07 -7.87 0.19
CA LEU A 108 -11.31 -7.35 -1.14
C LEU A 108 -11.03 -8.43 -2.18
N LYS A 109 -12.08 -9.15 -2.62
CA LYS A 109 -11.96 -10.28 -3.55
C LYS A 109 -11.90 -9.87 -5.03
N GLY A 110 -12.27 -8.64 -5.35
CA GLY A 110 -12.36 -8.13 -6.73
C GLY A 110 -11.08 -7.46 -7.24
N MET A 111 -9.95 -7.62 -6.56
CA MET A 111 -8.69 -7.02 -6.99
C MET A 111 -8.14 -7.72 -8.22
N THR A 112 -7.64 -6.92 -9.18
CA THR A 112 -7.00 -7.41 -10.41
C THR A 112 -5.62 -6.78 -10.56
N ALA A 113 -4.74 -7.44 -11.30
CA ALA A 113 -3.44 -6.91 -11.69
C ALA A 113 -3.32 -6.92 -13.22
N ASP A 114 -2.51 -6.03 -13.77
CA ASP A 114 -2.30 -5.89 -15.22
C ASP A 114 -1.34 -6.94 -15.79
N THR A 115 -0.79 -7.79 -14.94
CA THR A 115 0.22 -8.77 -15.32
C THR A 115 0.14 -10.00 -14.43
N SER A 116 0.50 -11.16 -15.01
CA SER A 116 0.68 -12.43 -14.29
C SER A 116 2.13 -12.67 -13.86
N ILE A 117 3.06 -11.78 -14.21
CA ILE A 117 4.48 -11.92 -13.88
C ILE A 117 4.70 -11.45 -12.44
N HIS A 118 5.14 -12.34 -11.54
CA HIS A 118 5.29 -12.06 -10.11
C HIS A 118 6.07 -10.77 -9.81
N ALA A 119 7.23 -10.57 -10.43
CA ALA A 119 8.05 -9.38 -10.17
C ALA A 119 7.33 -8.08 -10.55
N GLN A 120 6.61 -8.06 -11.66
CA GLN A 120 5.84 -6.90 -12.10
C GLN A 120 4.60 -6.69 -11.25
N SER A 121 3.91 -7.76 -10.85
CA SER A 121 2.75 -7.68 -9.95
C SER A 121 3.14 -7.14 -8.58
N MET A 122 4.30 -7.54 -8.07
CA MET A 122 4.84 -7.03 -6.82
C MET A 122 5.15 -5.54 -6.91
N LEU A 123 5.82 -5.11 -7.98
CA LEU A 123 6.08 -3.69 -8.23
C LEU A 123 4.76 -2.91 -8.30
N GLN A 124 3.78 -3.41 -9.05
CA GLN A 124 2.46 -2.78 -9.16
C GLN A 124 1.74 -2.70 -7.81
N LEU A 125 1.81 -3.75 -6.99
CA LEU A 125 1.20 -3.76 -5.66
C LEU A 125 1.78 -2.68 -4.74
N HIS A 126 3.08 -2.44 -4.81
CA HIS A 126 3.76 -1.48 -3.95
C HIS A 126 3.73 -0.04 -4.47
N THR A 127 3.72 0.15 -5.80
CA THR A 127 3.94 1.45 -6.43
C THR A 127 2.81 1.92 -7.35
N GLY A 128 1.87 1.03 -7.69
CA GLY A 128 0.78 1.30 -8.62
C GLY A 128 1.15 1.16 -10.11
N ASP A 129 2.42 0.95 -10.44
CA ASP A 129 2.88 0.74 -11.83
C ASP A 129 3.73 -0.53 -11.93
N ARG A 130 3.48 -1.35 -12.95
CA ARG A 130 4.17 -2.64 -13.14
C ARG A 130 5.53 -2.54 -13.82
N LEU A 131 5.84 -1.41 -14.46
CA LEU A 131 7.03 -1.23 -15.30
C LEU A 131 7.93 -0.09 -14.83
N ARG A 132 7.34 1.00 -14.35
CA ARG A 132 8.06 2.21 -14.01
C ARG A 132 8.28 2.33 -12.51
N PRO A 133 9.45 2.77 -12.07
CA PRO A 133 9.67 3.10 -10.68
C PRO A 133 8.81 4.32 -10.29
N CYS A 134 7.79 4.08 -9.51
CA CYS A 134 6.96 5.12 -8.89
C CYS A 134 7.19 5.11 -7.38
N PRO A 135 6.86 6.20 -6.67
CA PRO A 135 6.94 6.18 -5.22
C PRO A 135 6.06 5.09 -4.64
N SER A 136 6.59 4.37 -3.69
CA SER A 136 5.84 3.35 -2.99
C SER A 136 4.69 3.93 -2.16
N MET A 137 3.72 3.11 -1.82
CA MET A 137 2.61 3.50 -0.95
C MET A 137 3.12 4.12 0.36
N GLY A 138 4.15 3.52 0.99
CA GLY A 138 4.75 4.05 2.21
C GLY A 138 5.43 5.41 2.00
N ALA A 139 6.09 5.61 0.86
CA ALA A 139 6.68 6.90 0.49
C ALA A 139 5.62 7.98 0.32
N TRP A 140 4.49 7.68 -0.31
CA TRP A 140 3.37 8.60 -0.44
C TRP A 140 2.74 8.95 0.91
N VAL A 141 2.58 7.97 1.80
CA VAL A 141 2.07 8.20 3.16
C VAL A 141 3.02 9.11 3.94
N ALA A 142 4.33 8.83 3.93
CA ALA A 142 5.33 9.65 4.60
C ALA A 142 5.40 11.08 4.03
N TYR A 143 5.29 11.22 2.70
CA TYR A 143 5.29 12.53 2.04
C TYR A 143 4.03 13.34 2.36
N GLY A 144 2.84 12.73 2.31
CA GLY A 144 1.57 13.42 2.46
C GLY A 144 1.16 13.70 3.90
N LEU A 145 1.46 12.79 4.83
CA LEU A 145 1.05 12.88 6.23
C LEU A 145 2.20 13.24 7.17
N GLY A 146 3.44 13.11 6.71
CA GLY A 146 4.62 13.33 7.54
C GLY A 146 4.82 12.22 8.57
N THR A 147 5.64 12.52 9.58
CA THR A 147 5.90 11.64 10.72
C THR A 147 5.77 12.41 12.02
N GLU A 148 5.21 11.78 13.03
CA GLU A 148 5.14 12.36 14.40
C GLU A 148 6.49 12.27 15.13
N ASN A 149 7.40 11.43 14.66
CA ASN A 149 8.69 11.19 15.30
C ASN A 149 9.82 11.82 14.47
N MET A 150 10.58 12.71 15.10
CA MET A 150 11.72 13.39 14.46
C MET A 150 13.01 12.55 14.47
N ASN A 151 13.07 11.52 15.30
CA ASN A 151 14.28 10.73 15.54
C ASN A 151 14.26 9.34 14.89
N LEU A 152 13.13 8.94 14.33
CA LEU A 152 12.97 7.64 13.67
C LEU A 152 12.41 7.83 12.25
N PRO A 153 12.78 6.94 11.32
CA PRO A 153 12.21 6.95 9.98
C PRO A 153 10.67 6.82 10.01
N GLY A 154 9.98 7.63 9.22
CA GLY A 154 8.53 7.56 9.08
C GLY A 154 8.05 6.31 8.33
N PHE A 155 8.91 5.73 7.51
CA PHE A 155 8.66 4.53 6.74
C PHE A 155 9.81 3.53 6.88
N ILE A 156 9.52 2.35 7.39
CA ILE A 156 10.48 1.25 7.58
C ILE A 156 10.02 0.07 6.73
N SER A 157 10.94 -0.54 6.01
CA SER A 157 10.71 -1.73 5.21
C SER A 157 11.57 -2.89 5.74
N PHE A 158 10.95 -4.07 5.92
CA PHE A 158 11.62 -5.23 6.46
C PHE A 158 11.92 -6.26 5.38
N ASN A 159 13.10 -6.89 5.46
CA ASN A 159 13.52 -8.01 4.61
C ASN A 159 13.33 -7.75 3.11
N THR A 160 13.74 -6.56 2.67
CA THR A 160 13.53 -6.10 1.31
C THR A 160 14.64 -6.58 0.38
N ALA A 161 14.33 -7.58 -0.45
CA ALA A 161 15.25 -8.03 -1.50
C ALA A 161 15.33 -7.04 -2.68
N LYS A 162 14.37 -6.12 -2.81
CA LYS A 162 14.24 -5.21 -3.96
C LYS A 162 13.94 -3.79 -3.53
N PRO A 163 14.95 -2.95 -3.40
CA PRO A 163 14.80 -1.55 -2.97
C PRO A 163 13.82 -0.73 -3.81
N ALA A 164 13.66 -1.04 -5.09
CA ALA A 164 12.77 -0.30 -5.99
C ALA A 164 11.30 -0.34 -5.54
N GLU A 165 10.86 -1.42 -4.89
CA GLU A 165 9.49 -1.59 -4.41
C GLU A 165 9.15 -0.67 -3.22
N TYR A 166 10.16 -0.12 -2.55
CA TYR A 166 10.03 0.72 -1.36
C TYR A 166 10.68 2.10 -1.52
N SER A 167 11.03 2.44 -2.75
CA SER A 167 11.73 3.69 -3.05
C SER A 167 10.81 4.90 -3.01
N ALA A 168 11.41 6.07 -2.86
CA ALA A 168 10.75 7.34 -3.04
C ALA A 168 10.61 7.73 -4.52
N ALA A 169 11.31 7.02 -5.44
CA ALA A 169 11.38 7.34 -6.86
C ALA A 169 11.59 8.85 -7.10
N GLN A 170 10.61 9.55 -7.70
CA GLN A 170 10.68 10.98 -7.97
C GLN A 170 10.46 11.89 -6.75
N LEU A 171 10.06 11.35 -5.60
CA LEU A 171 10.02 12.12 -4.35
C LEU A 171 11.40 12.23 -3.72
N PRO A 172 11.63 13.21 -2.81
CA PRO A 172 12.87 13.26 -2.05
C PRO A 172 13.17 11.94 -1.34
N SER A 173 14.43 11.51 -1.36
CA SER A 173 14.88 10.20 -0.85
C SER A 173 14.53 9.96 0.63
N VAL A 174 14.38 11.02 1.42
CA VAL A 174 13.98 10.95 2.84
C VAL A 174 12.61 10.27 3.06
N PHE A 175 11.77 10.21 2.03
CA PHE A 175 10.47 9.53 2.09
C PHE A 175 10.53 8.06 1.65
N GLY A 176 11.70 7.59 1.21
CA GLY A 176 11.89 6.17 0.90
C GLY A 176 11.88 5.31 2.15
N GLY A 177 11.58 4.01 1.96
CA GLY A 177 11.62 3.06 3.05
C GLY A 177 13.05 2.86 3.55
N THR A 178 13.24 2.98 4.86
CA THR A 178 14.50 2.60 5.52
C THR A 178 14.55 1.08 5.62
N PRO A 179 15.46 0.40 4.92
CA PRO A 179 15.50 -1.05 4.90
C PRO A 179 16.13 -1.59 6.18
N ILE A 180 15.51 -2.63 6.74
CA ILE A 180 16.03 -3.39 7.88
C ILE A 180 16.01 -4.87 7.51
N GLY A 181 17.12 -5.58 7.76
CA GLY A 181 17.24 -7.01 7.48
C GLY A 181 17.24 -7.32 5.97
N VAL A 182 18.09 -6.65 5.21
CA VAL A 182 18.22 -6.86 3.77
C VAL A 182 18.75 -8.26 3.49
N ASN A 183 18.13 -8.99 2.53
CA ASN A 183 18.54 -10.33 2.09
C ASN A 183 18.57 -11.42 3.18
N GLY A 184 17.68 -11.33 4.18
CA GLY A 184 17.57 -12.37 5.21
C GLY A 184 18.57 -12.21 6.36
N GLU A 185 19.13 -11.03 6.52
CA GLU A 185 19.91 -10.71 7.70
C GLU A 185 19.09 -10.85 8.99
N ASP A 186 19.74 -11.26 10.04
CA ASP A 186 19.11 -11.38 11.35
C ASP A 186 18.64 -10.01 11.85
N MET A 187 17.33 -9.86 11.97
CA MET A 187 16.68 -8.63 12.41
C MET A 187 17.10 -8.20 13.83
N SER A 188 17.62 -9.12 14.64
CA SER A 188 18.13 -8.79 15.97
C SER A 188 19.41 -7.94 15.95
N LYS A 189 20.08 -7.90 14.80
CA LYS A 189 21.31 -7.12 14.57
C LYS A 189 21.07 -5.80 13.85
N ALA A 190 19.80 -5.50 13.52
CA ALA A 190 19.47 -4.27 12.83
C ALA A 190 19.70 -3.06 13.74
N THR A 191 20.53 -2.13 13.29
CA THR A 191 20.68 -0.79 13.86
C THR A 191 19.83 0.20 13.05
N ILE A 192 19.03 0.98 13.74
CA ILE A 192 18.23 2.08 13.15
C ILE A 192 18.96 3.40 13.41
#